data_5160e92cf3efe09e04eb6b2ad4c29a69
#
_entry.id   5160e92cf3efe09e04eb6b2ad4c29a69
#
_cell.length_a   1.000
_cell.length_b   1.000
_cell.length_c   1.000
_cell.angle_alpha   90.00
_cell.angle_beta   90.00
_cell.angle_gamma   90.00
#
_symmetry.space_group_name_H-M   'P 1'
#
loop_
_entity.id
_entity.type
_entity.pdbx_description
1 polymer ?
#
loop_
_entity_poly.entity_id
_entity_poly.type
_entity_poly.pdbx_seq_one_letter_code
_entity_poly.pdbx_strand_id
1 'polypeptide(L)'
;MKTAAVVMRSPEDLCISSLELDAAGDSDLVVDIDYSGISTGTEKLLWTGRMPTFPGMGYPLVPGYESVGRVVSAGAHAKHRVGDAVFVPGARCFGPVRGLFGGAAARLVVADERVFDIDASLGESAVLLALAATAYHAVSGGGKRHPIVAPDLIIGHGVLGRLLARLTVAAGLPPPTVWEREPARHAGAMGYEVLQPEADSRRDYRAIYDVSGDARILDTAIPRLAKGGEVVLAGFYAEPLRFDFAPAFMREAQIRTAAEWQRADMLAVKQLAESGRLSLEGLITHHERAEHATGAYRTAFTDSACLKMVLDWRSCQ
;
A
#
# COMPACT_ATOMS: atom_id res chain seq x y z
N MET A 1 0.48 -25.43 -15.28
CA MET A 1 1.64 -24.49 -15.35
C MET A 1 2.13 -24.24 -13.94
N LYS A 2 3.45 -24.14 -13.70
CA LYS A 2 4.01 -23.92 -12.35
C LYS A 2 4.57 -22.52 -12.21
N THR A 3 4.62 -22.03 -10.96
CA THR A 3 5.26 -20.78 -10.59
C THR A 3 6.02 -20.91 -9.27
N ALA A 4 7.12 -20.18 -9.11
CA ALA A 4 7.72 -19.94 -7.80
C ALA A 4 6.90 -18.86 -7.10
N ALA A 5 6.55 -19.05 -5.84
CA ALA A 5 5.77 -18.09 -5.06
C ALA A 5 6.23 -18.05 -3.60
N VAL A 6 6.09 -16.88 -2.98
CA VAL A 6 6.17 -16.76 -1.53
C VAL A 6 4.93 -17.40 -0.93
N VAL A 7 5.12 -18.34 -0.02
CA VAL A 7 4.01 -19.00 0.70
C VAL A 7 4.19 -18.79 2.20
N MET A 8 3.24 -18.11 2.83
CA MET A 8 3.09 -18.11 4.28
C MET A 8 2.26 -19.33 4.67
N ARG A 9 2.91 -20.34 5.24
CA ARG A 9 2.27 -21.62 5.63
C ARG A 9 1.48 -21.48 6.93
N SER A 10 2.00 -20.66 7.83
CA SER A 10 1.42 -20.26 9.10
C SER A 10 2.05 -18.94 9.54
N PRO A 11 1.62 -18.30 10.63
CA PRO A 11 2.34 -17.16 11.20
C PRO A 11 3.83 -17.47 11.42
N GLU A 12 4.69 -16.53 11.02
CA GLU A 12 6.15 -16.58 11.08
C GLU A 12 6.82 -17.71 10.26
N ASP A 13 6.05 -18.50 9.52
CA ASP A 13 6.53 -19.57 8.65
C ASP A 13 6.30 -19.21 7.18
N LEU A 14 7.36 -18.71 6.53
CA LEU A 14 7.37 -18.28 5.15
C LEU A 14 8.46 -19.01 4.36
N CYS A 15 8.13 -19.45 3.16
CA CYS A 15 9.10 -20.07 2.24
C CYS A 15 8.79 -19.72 0.78
N ILE A 16 9.75 -19.94 -0.10
CA ILE A 16 9.50 -20.03 -1.55
C ILE A 16 9.08 -21.46 -1.86
N SER A 17 7.98 -21.59 -2.59
CA SER A 17 7.43 -22.90 -3.02
C SER A 17 7.04 -22.84 -4.49
N SER A 18 7.14 -24.01 -5.15
CA SER A 18 6.58 -24.19 -6.49
C SER A 18 5.11 -24.57 -6.37
N LEU A 19 4.24 -23.75 -6.97
CA LEU A 19 2.78 -23.94 -6.97
C LEU A 19 2.29 -24.20 -8.39
N GLU A 20 1.24 -25.03 -8.50
CA GLU A 20 0.49 -25.16 -9.75
C GLU A 20 -0.43 -23.95 -9.90
N LEU A 21 -0.44 -23.35 -11.09
CA LEU A 21 -1.38 -22.30 -11.45
C LEU A 21 -2.64 -22.89 -12.05
N ASP A 22 -3.77 -22.26 -11.74
CA ASP A 22 -5.03 -22.56 -12.43
C ASP A 22 -4.88 -22.29 -13.94
N ALA A 23 -5.70 -22.96 -14.76
CA ALA A 23 -5.71 -22.75 -16.20
C ALA A 23 -6.25 -21.35 -16.53
N ALA A 24 -5.56 -20.63 -17.42
CA ALA A 24 -6.06 -19.36 -17.93
C ALA A 24 -7.26 -19.57 -18.85
N GLY A 25 -8.31 -18.79 -18.65
CA GLY A 25 -9.50 -18.73 -19.51
C GLY A 25 -9.37 -17.67 -20.61
N ASP A 26 -10.44 -17.55 -21.43
CA ASP A 26 -10.47 -16.63 -22.58
C ASP A 26 -10.39 -15.13 -22.22
N SER A 27 -10.70 -14.77 -20.99
CA SER A 27 -10.59 -13.40 -20.46
C SER A 27 -9.44 -13.18 -19.52
N ASP A 28 -8.52 -14.15 -19.41
CA ASP A 28 -7.40 -14.10 -18.49
C ASP A 28 -6.10 -13.74 -19.21
N LEU A 29 -5.17 -13.23 -18.42
CA LEU A 29 -3.78 -12.98 -18.79
C LEU A 29 -2.88 -13.93 -18.01
N VAL A 30 -1.80 -14.34 -18.63
CA VAL A 30 -0.63 -14.90 -17.95
C VAL A 30 0.42 -13.80 -17.92
N VAL A 31 0.85 -13.43 -16.72
CA VAL A 31 1.80 -12.35 -16.49
C VAL A 31 3.05 -12.87 -15.80
N ASP A 32 4.21 -12.68 -16.42
CA ASP A 32 5.50 -12.87 -15.77
C ASP A 32 5.80 -11.63 -14.93
N ILE A 33 6.04 -11.82 -13.66
CA ILE A 33 6.29 -10.74 -12.70
C ILE A 33 7.78 -10.44 -12.66
N ASP A 34 8.14 -9.19 -12.97
CA ASP A 34 9.50 -8.69 -12.84
C ASP A 34 9.79 -8.30 -11.39
N TYR A 35 8.86 -7.59 -10.75
CA TYR A 35 9.03 -7.04 -9.41
C TYR A 35 7.75 -7.15 -8.57
N SER A 36 7.90 -7.39 -7.27
CA SER A 36 6.82 -7.23 -6.29
C SER A 36 7.26 -6.49 -5.04
N GLY A 37 6.42 -5.59 -4.53
CA GLY A 37 6.65 -4.89 -3.28
C GLY A 37 6.19 -5.69 -2.06
N ILE A 38 6.90 -5.55 -0.94
CA ILE A 38 6.47 -6.07 0.36
C ILE A 38 5.80 -4.95 1.15
N SER A 39 4.56 -5.15 1.57
CA SER A 39 3.82 -4.21 2.40
C SER A 39 4.17 -4.36 3.87
N THR A 40 4.90 -3.39 4.42
CA THR A 40 5.35 -3.39 5.82
C THR A 40 4.20 -3.21 6.83
N GLY A 41 3.01 -2.82 6.39
CA GLY A 41 1.79 -2.76 7.20
C GLY A 41 1.01 -4.08 7.14
N THR A 42 0.28 -4.29 6.05
CA THR A 42 -0.68 -5.40 5.89
C THR A 42 0.00 -6.77 5.92
N GLU A 43 1.09 -6.97 5.16
CA GLU A 43 1.75 -8.27 5.13
C GLU A 43 2.47 -8.61 6.43
N LYS A 44 2.93 -7.61 7.17
CA LYS A 44 3.46 -7.82 8.53
C LYS A 44 2.40 -8.39 9.46
N LEU A 45 1.15 -7.94 9.35
CA LEU A 45 0.05 -8.49 10.15
C LEU A 45 -0.29 -9.93 9.76
N LEU A 46 -0.25 -10.24 8.45
CA LEU A 46 -0.38 -11.62 7.99
C LEU A 46 0.76 -12.48 8.53
N TRP A 47 2.00 -12.03 8.39
CA TRP A 47 3.18 -12.76 8.86
C TRP A 47 3.19 -12.99 10.37
N THR A 48 2.78 -11.99 11.18
CA THR A 48 2.72 -12.13 12.64
C THR A 48 1.46 -12.84 13.15
N GLY A 49 0.52 -13.21 12.28
CA GLY A 49 -0.78 -13.77 12.68
C GLY A 49 -1.70 -12.78 13.40
N ARG A 50 -1.39 -11.47 13.36
CA ARG A 50 -2.17 -10.39 13.99
C ARG A 50 -3.19 -9.75 13.06
N MET A 51 -3.32 -10.24 11.83
CA MET A 51 -4.36 -9.78 10.92
C MET A 51 -5.74 -10.12 11.48
N PRO A 52 -6.62 -9.12 11.65
CA PRO A 52 -8.01 -9.39 12.04
C PRO A 52 -8.68 -10.36 11.08
N THR A 53 -9.55 -11.22 11.62
CA THR A 53 -10.28 -12.20 10.82
C THR A 53 -11.26 -11.51 9.87
N PHE A 54 -11.22 -11.88 8.59
CA PHE A 54 -12.17 -11.46 7.56
C PHE A 54 -12.46 -12.62 6.60
N PRO A 55 -13.53 -12.56 5.78
CA PRO A 55 -13.86 -13.62 4.84
C PRO A 55 -12.71 -13.92 3.87
N GLY A 56 -12.28 -15.18 3.79
CA GLY A 56 -11.15 -15.62 2.96
C GLY A 56 -9.80 -15.60 3.67
N MET A 57 -9.69 -15.03 4.88
CA MET A 57 -8.45 -15.12 5.67
C MET A 57 -8.14 -16.57 6.05
N GLY A 58 -6.89 -16.94 5.96
CA GLY A 58 -6.38 -18.26 6.39
C GLY A 58 -5.08 -18.65 5.70
N TYR A 59 -4.40 -19.61 6.27
CA TYR A 59 -3.15 -20.17 5.75
C TYR A 59 -3.40 -21.58 5.16
N PRO A 60 -2.55 -22.07 4.23
CA PRO A 60 -1.45 -21.35 3.59
C PRO A 60 -1.96 -20.27 2.63
N LEU A 61 -1.15 -19.19 2.45
CA LEU A 61 -1.47 -18.09 1.54
C LEU A 61 -0.25 -17.57 0.77
N VAL A 62 -0.48 -17.02 -0.42
CA VAL A 62 0.46 -16.19 -1.18
C VAL A 62 0.11 -14.73 -0.89
N PRO A 63 1.04 -13.93 -0.31
CA PRO A 63 0.82 -12.52 -0.03
C PRO A 63 1.01 -11.64 -1.27
N GLY A 64 0.94 -10.31 -1.09
CA GLY A 64 1.33 -9.32 -2.08
C GLY A 64 0.18 -8.79 -2.95
N TYR A 65 0.20 -7.48 -3.16
CA TYR A 65 -0.76 -6.75 -4.01
C TYR A 65 -0.09 -5.61 -4.80
N GLU A 66 1.23 -5.67 -4.91
CA GLU A 66 2.09 -4.65 -5.49
C GLU A 66 3.02 -5.29 -6.52
N SER A 67 2.46 -5.84 -7.60
CA SER A 67 3.25 -6.62 -8.57
C SER A 67 3.28 -5.94 -9.93
N VAL A 68 4.44 -6.00 -10.59
CA VAL A 68 4.71 -5.40 -11.90
C VAL A 68 5.36 -6.45 -12.79
N GLY A 69 4.92 -6.54 -14.03
CA GLY A 69 5.49 -7.53 -14.95
C GLY A 69 5.04 -7.33 -16.38
N ARG A 70 5.14 -8.39 -17.16
CA ARG A 70 4.79 -8.40 -18.58
C ARG A 70 3.81 -9.50 -18.90
N VAL A 71 2.86 -9.19 -19.76
CA VAL A 71 1.92 -10.17 -20.32
C VAL A 71 2.69 -11.13 -21.24
N VAL A 72 2.64 -12.42 -20.94
CA VAL A 72 3.27 -13.47 -21.76
C VAL A 72 2.24 -14.35 -22.50
N SER A 73 0.98 -14.32 -22.08
CA SER A 73 -0.14 -14.91 -22.80
C SER A 73 -1.41 -14.15 -22.49
N ALA A 74 -2.27 -14.01 -23.48
CA ALA A 74 -3.56 -13.32 -23.38
C ALA A 74 -4.67 -14.19 -23.96
N GLY A 75 -5.76 -14.32 -23.23
CA GLY A 75 -6.96 -15.00 -23.68
C GLY A 75 -7.62 -14.30 -24.88
N ALA A 76 -8.46 -14.99 -25.60
CA ALA A 76 -9.07 -14.49 -26.85
C ALA A 76 -9.90 -13.20 -26.66
N HIS A 77 -10.47 -13.01 -25.47
CA HIS A 77 -11.30 -11.83 -25.11
C HIS A 77 -10.54 -10.78 -24.31
N ALA A 78 -9.26 -11.00 -24.00
CA ALA A 78 -8.44 -10.02 -23.26
C ALA A 78 -8.18 -8.76 -24.11
N LYS A 79 -8.07 -7.61 -23.44
CA LYS A 79 -7.75 -6.31 -24.05
C LYS A 79 -6.24 -6.09 -24.14
N HIS A 80 -5.51 -6.46 -23.08
CA HIS A 80 -4.04 -6.41 -23.08
C HIS A 80 -3.47 -7.45 -24.04
N ARG A 81 -2.22 -7.20 -24.49
CA ARG A 81 -1.52 -8.03 -25.46
C ARG A 81 -0.20 -8.53 -24.89
N VAL A 82 0.31 -9.60 -25.47
CA VAL A 82 1.64 -10.11 -25.16
C VAL A 82 2.69 -9.01 -25.34
N GLY A 83 3.52 -8.82 -24.33
CA GLY A 83 4.55 -7.78 -24.26
C GLY A 83 4.13 -6.52 -23.48
N ASP A 84 2.85 -6.31 -23.21
CA ASP A 84 2.40 -5.16 -22.44
C ASP A 84 3.01 -5.18 -21.02
N ALA A 85 3.53 -4.03 -20.59
CA ALA A 85 3.96 -3.83 -19.21
C ALA A 85 2.73 -3.52 -18.34
N VAL A 86 2.58 -4.23 -17.22
CA VAL A 86 1.36 -4.17 -16.43
C VAL A 86 1.62 -4.16 -14.94
N PHE A 87 0.74 -3.46 -14.21
CA PHE A 87 0.59 -3.57 -12.77
C PHE A 87 -0.54 -4.57 -12.44
N VAL A 88 -0.26 -5.50 -11.51
CA VAL A 88 -1.18 -6.54 -11.06
C VAL A 88 -1.42 -6.40 -9.55
N PRO A 89 -2.65 -6.09 -9.11
CA PRO A 89 -2.98 -5.93 -7.68
C PRO A 89 -3.19 -7.27 -6.95
N GLY A 90 -2.53 -8.31 -7.41
CA GLY A 90 -2.63 -9.67 -6.90
C GLY A 90 -3.58 -10.57 -7.70
N ALA A 91 -3.50 -11.88 -7.44
CA ALA A 91 -4.22 -12.92 -8.15
C ALA A 91 -4.73 -14.01 -7.20
N ARG A 92 -5.68 -14.82 -7.70
CA ARG A 92 -6.22 -15.99 -7.00
C ARG A 92 -6.14 -17.20 -7.93
N CYS A 93 -4.94 -17.64 -8.20
CA CYS A 93 -4.66 -18.64 -9.23
C CYS A 93 -3.82 -19.83 -8.73
N PHE A 94 -3.81 -20.09 -7.43
CA PHE A 94 -2.92 -21.07 -6.80
C PHE A 94 -3.65 -22.30 -6.26
N GLY A 95 -4.80 -22.65 -6.85
CA GLY A 95 -5.61 -23.79 -6.42
C GLY A 95 -5.99 -23.72 -4.94
N PRO A 96 -5.52 -24.67 -4.10
CA PRO A 96 -5.89 -24.70 -2.67
C PRO A 96 -5.18 -23.65 -1.82
N VAL A 97 -4.11 -23.02 -2.31
CA VAL A 97 -3.38 -21.98 -1.59
C VAL A 97 -4.05 -20.63 -1.84
N ARG A 98 -4.38 -19.92 -0.77
CA ARG A 98 -5.11 -18.64 -0.87
C ARG A 98 -4.25 -17.54 -1.48
N GLY A 99 -4.80 -16.72 -2.36
CA GLY A 99 -4.22 -15.46 -2.78
C GLY A 99 -4.66 -14.33 -1.84
N LEU A 100 -3.85 -13.98 -0.85
CA LEU A 100 -4.07 -12.85 0.06
C LEU A 100 -2.84 -11.91 0.05
N PHE A 101 -2.60 -11.16 -1.00
CA PHE A 101 -3.53 -11.00 -2.15
C PHE A 101 -2.97 -11.67 -3.42
N GLY A 102 -1.95 -12.52 -3.30
CA GLY A 102 -1.47 -13.40 -4.35
C GLY A 102 -0.56 -12.76 -5.40
N GLY A 103 0.12 -11.65 -5.07
CA GLY A 103 1.01 -10.97 -6.00
C GLY A 103 2.48 -11.41 -5.91
N ALA A 104 2.89 -12.04 -4.81
CA ALA A 104 4.28 -12.41 -4.57
C ALA A 104 4.63 -13.76 -5.22
N ALA A 105 4.64 -13.81 -6.55
CA ALA A 105 4.97 -14.99 -7.35
C ALA A 105 5.63 -14.59 -8.68
N ALA A 106 6.44 -15.47 -9.26
CA ALA A 106 7.14 -15.23 -10.52
C ALA A 106 6.18 -15.15 -11.73
N ARG A 107 5.03 -15.86 -11.66
CA ARG A 107 4.03 -15.87 -12.72
C ARG A 107 2.64 -15.92 -12.13
N LEU A 108 1.70 -15.20 -12.74
CA LEU A 108 0.31 -15.12 -12.31
C LEU A 108 -0.64 -15.41 -13.47
N VAL A 109 -1.79 -15.98 -13.13
CA VAL A 109 -2.99 -15.98 -14.00
C VAL A 109 -4.00 -15.04 -13.37
N VAL A 110 -4.47 -14.06 -14.13
CA VAL A 110 -5.32 -12.99 -13.61
C VAL A 110 -6.30 -12.51 -14.68
N ALA A 111 -7.53 -12.18 -14.28
CA ALA A 111 -8.50 -11.59 -15.19
C ALA A 111 -8.02 -10.25 -15.75
N ASP A 112 -8.13 -10.07 -17.06
CA ASP A 112 -7.68 -8.88 -17.81
C ASP A 112 -8.21 -7.56 -17.22
N GLU A 113 -9.46 -7.55 -16.77
CA GLU A 113 -10.10 -6.37 -16.17
C GLU A 113 -9.48 -5.89 -14.85
N ARG A 114 -8.73 -6.76 -14.16
CA ARG A 114 -8.07 -6.44 -12.91
C ARG A 114 -6.71 -5.79 -13.10
N VAL A 115 -6.16 -5.90 -14.27
CA VAL A 115 -4.80 -5.45 -14.61
C VAL A 115 -4.83 -4.01 -15.11
N PHE A 116 -3.71 -3.31 -14.96
CA PHE A 116 -3.53 -1.94 -15.46
C PHE A 116 -2.27 -1.88 -16.30
N ASP A 117 -2.41 -1.41 -17.54
CA ASP A 117 -1.27 -1.03 -18.36
C ASP A 117 -0.45 0.05 -17.65
N ILE A 118 0.86 0.01 -17.75
CA ILE A 118 1.75 1.02 -17.19
C ILE A 118 2.82 1.42 -18.20
N ASP A 119 3.33 2.64 -18.07
CA ASP A 119 4.54 3.03 -18.79
C ASP A 119 5.73 2.19 -18.26
N ALA A 120 6.38 1.47 -19.17
CA ALA A 120 7.52 0.61 -18.83
C ALA A 120 8.69 1.40 -18.21
N SER A 121 8.77 2.71 -18.41
CA SER A 121 9.79 3.57 -17.81
C SER A 121 9.68 3.69 -16.29
N LEU A 122 8.51 3.42 -15.70
CA LEU A 122 8.33 3.36 -14.25
C LEU A 122 9.13 2.21 -13.62
N GLY A 123 9.35 1.11 -14.37
CA GLY A 123 10.11 -0.04 -13.91
C GLY A 123 9.59 -0.55 -12.56
N GLU A 124 10.50 -0.83 -11.64
CA GLU A 124 10.17 -1.30 -10.27
C GLU A 124 9.35 -0.29 -9.45
N SER A 125 9.45 1.03 -9.75
CA SER A 125 8.70 2.05 -9.03
C SER A 125 7.19 1.87 -9.17
N ALA A 126 6.72 1.17 -10.20
CA ALA A 126 5.31 0.92 -10.41
C ALA A 126 4.69 0.00 -9.32
N VAL A 127 5.48 -0.74 -8.52
CA VAL A 127 4.97 -1.46 -7.33
C VAL A 127 4.32 -0.51 -6.32
N LEU A 128 4.72 0.77 -6.31
CA LEU A 128 4.20 1.80 -5.41
C LEU A 128 2.79 2.28 -5.78
N LEU A 129 2.29 1.95 -6.97
CA LEU A 129 0.99 2.43 -7.47
C LEU A 129 -0.18 2.02 -6.56
N ALA A 130 -0.14 0.82 -5.93
CA ALA A 130 -1.18 0.41 -4.99
C ALA A 130 -1.29 1.36 -3.79
N LEU A 131 -0.16 1.68 -3.15
CA LEU A 131 -0.15 2.62 -2.02
C LEU A 131 -0.41 4.06 -2.45
N ALA A 132 0.02 4.45 -3.65
CA ALA A 132 -0.31 5.75 -4.22
C ALA A 132 -1.83 5.88 -4.45
N ALA A 133 -2.49 4.82 -4.96
CA ALA A 133 -3.92 4.79 -5.14
C ALA A 133 -4.67 4.83 -3.79
N THR A 134 -4.16 4.13 -2.77
CA THR A 134 -4.71 4.20 -1.40
C THR A 134 -4.58 5.61 -0.83
N ALA A 135 -3.42 6.26 -0.98
CA ALA A 135 -3.22 7.65 -0.57
C ALA A 135 -4.16 8.59 -1.31
N TYR A 136 -4.29 8.43 -2.63
CA TYR A 136 -5.18 9.25 -3.45
C TYR A 136 -6.64 9.06 -3.03
N HIS A 137 -7.09 7.82 -2.81
CA HIS A 137 -8.43 7.52 -2.30
C HIS A 137 -8.72 8.26 -0.98
N ALA A 138 -7.76 8.25 -0.05
CA ALA A 138 -7.92 8.94 1.22
C ALA A 138 -8.10 10.46 1.05
N VAL A 139 -7.30 11.11 0.17
CA VAL A 139 -7.36 12.56 -0.06
C VAL A 139 -8.43 12.99 -1.06
N SER A 140 -8.88 12.12 -1.95
CA SER A 140 -10.02 12.36 -2.85
C SER A 140 -11.37 12.08 -2.18
N GLY A 141 -11.35 11.45 -1.00
CA GLY A 141 -12.51 11.18 -0.17
C GLY A 141 -13.46 10.17 -0.74
N GLY A 142 -12.96 9.10 -1.32
CA GLY A 142 -13.72 8.04 -1.96
C GLY A 142 -15.00 7.70 -1.21
N GLY A 143 -16.14 7.88 -1.86
CA GLY A 143 -17.47 7.65 -1.28
C GLY A 143 -17.97 8.71 -0.28
N LYS A 144 -17.23 9.78 -0.02
CA LYS A 144 -17.63 10.85 0.89
C LYS A 144 -18.67 11.78 0.24
N ARG A 145 -19.70 12.17 1.00
CA ARG A 145 -20.76 13.09 0.54
C ARG A 145 -20.46 14.58 0.79
N HIS A 146 -19.41 14.90 1.55
CA HIS A 146 -19.06 16.26 1.95
C HIS A 146 -17.74 16.71 1.34
N PRO A 147 -17.47 18.02 1.26
CA PRO A 147 -16.17 18.52 0.83
C PRO A 147 -15.05 17.90 1.64
N ILE A 148 -14.00 17.48 0.95
CA ILE A 148 -12.82 16.87 1.56
C ILE A 148 -11.92 18.00 2.03
N VAL A 149 -11.36 17.85 3.23
CA VAL A 149 -10.31 18.71 3.74
C VAL A 149 -8.96 18.02 3.47
N ALA A 150 -8.08 18.71 2.78
CA ALA A 150 -6.72 18.22 2.56
C ALA A 150 -6.01 17.99 3.91
N PRO A 151 -5.03 17.08 3.97
CA PRO A 151 -4.28 16.88 5.19
C PRO A 151 -3.59 18.16 5.67
N ASP A 152 -3.93 18.63 6.88
CA ASP A 152 -3.14 19.64 7.58
C ASP A 152 -2.02 18.98 8.38
N LEU A 153 -2.28 17.75 8.89
CA LEU A 153 -1.33 16.90 9.61
C LEU A 153 -1.43 15.48 9.08
N ILE A 154 -0.28 14.85 8.87
CA ILE A 154 -0.16 13.41 8.57
C ILE A 154 0.62 12.77 9.71
N ILE A 155 0.11 11.66 10.27
CA ILE A 155 0.77 10.92 11.34
C ILE A 155 1.38 9.64 10.76
N GLY A 156 2.71 9.59 10.68
CA GLY A 156 3.52 8.51 10.10
C GLY A 156 4.17 8.92 8.77
N HIS A 157 5.50 8.79 8.67
CA HIS A 157 6.31 9.13 7.50
C HIS A 157 6.86 7.88 6.80
N GLY A 158 6.08 6.79 6.80
CA GLY A 158 6.30 5.62 5.96
C GLY A 158 5.91 5.91 4.50
N VAL A 159 5.89 4.87 3.64
CA VAL A 159 5.55 5.03 2.21
C VAL A 159 4.20 5.72 2.02
N LEU A 160 3.16 5.26 2.73
CA LEU A 160 1.81 5.82 2.58
C LEU A 160 1.73 7.28 3.04
N GLY A 161 2.37 7.65 4.17
CA GLY A 161 2.41 9.03 4.65
C GLY A 161 3.16 9.96 3.71
N ARG A 162 4.28 9.50 3.14
CA ARG A 162 5.02 10.24 2.12
C ARG A 162 4.20 10.46 0.85
N LEU A 163 3.46 9.46 0.40
CA LEU A 163 2.58 9.57 -0.77
C LEU A 163 1.42 10.54 -0.52
N LEU A 164 0.79 10.51 0.67
CA LEU A 164 -0.22 11.49 1.07
C LEU A 164 0.32 12.92 1.02
N ALA A 165 1.50 13.16 1.60
CA ALA A 165 2.12 14.47 1.61
C ALA A 165 2.49 14.94 0.20
N ARG A 166 3.11 14.08 -0.61
CA ARG A 166 3.48 14.37 -2.00
C ARG A 166 2.26 14.64 -2.88
N LEU A 167 1.17 13.89 -2.73
CA LEU A 167 -0.08 14.14 -3.45
C LEU A 167 -0.70 15.48 -3.07
N THR A 168 -0.67 15.86 -1.78
CA THR A 168 -1.17 17.15 -1.30
C THR A 168 -0.37 18.30 -1.94
N VAL A 169 0.96 18.20 -1.95
CA VAL A 169 1.85 19.20 -2.59
C VAL A 169 1.65 19.22 -4.10
N ALA A 170 1.56 18.07 -4.76
CA ALA A 170 1.35 17.95 -6.21
C ALA A 170 0.01 18.53 -6.67
N ALA A 171 -0.99 18.55 -5.80
CA ALA A 171 -2.29 19.19 -6.02
C ALA A 171 -2.24 20.72 -5.85
N GLY A 172 -1.10 21.31 -5.49
CA GLY A 172 -0.96 22.76 -5.23
C GLY A 172 -1.63 23.22 -3.93
N LEU A 173 -1.94 22.29 -3.03
CA LEU A 173 -2.54 22.58 -1.72
C LEU A 173 -1.45 22.94 -0.70
N PRO A 174 -1.81 23.61 0.41
CA PRO A 174 -0.84 23.91 1.47
C PRO A 174 -0.13 22.63 1.93
N PRO A 175 1.22 22.64 2.06
CA PRO A 175 1.96 21.49 2.52
C PRO A 175 1.52 21.06 3.93
N PRO A 176 1.30 19.76 4.16
CA PRO A 176 0.96 19.27 5.49
C PRO A 176 2.19 19.28 6.41
N THR A 177 1.98 19.38 7.72
CA THR A 177 2.95 18.91 8.71
C THR A 177 2.91 17.38 8.74
N VAL A 178 4.06 16.71 8.87
CA VAL A 178 4.13 15.26 9.03
C VAL A 178 4.80 14.93 10.36
N TRP A 179 4.16 14.05 11.14
CA TRP A 179 4.78 13.54 12.36
C TRP A 179 5.45 12.20 12.13
N GLU A 180 6.68 12.09 12.62
CA GLU A 180 7.42 10.82 12.63
C GLU A 180 8.25 10.70 13.93
N ARG A 181 8.15 9.56 14.57
CA ARG A 181 8.89 9.25 15.81
C ARG A 181 10.25 8.62 15.55
N GLU A 182 10.37 7.89 14.43
CA GLU A 182 11.61 7.18 14.08
C GLU A 182 12.59 8.14 13.37
N PRO A 183 13.73 8.50 13.99
CA PRO A 183 14.68 9.45 13.40
C PRO A 183 15.19 9.03 12.01
N ALA A 184 15.36 7.73 11.76
CA ALA A 184 15.78 7.20 10.47
C ALA A 184 14.80 7.52 9.32
N ARG A 185 13.55 7.89 9.64
CA ARG A 185 12.51 8.22 8.68
C ARG A 185 12.25 9.71 8.52
N HIS A 186 12.97 10.60 9.23
CA HIS A 186 12.78 12.05 9.10
C HIS A 186 13.22 12.59 7.74
N ALA A 187 14.28 12.05 7.16
CA ALA A 187 14.76 12.45 5.85
C ALA A 187 13.78 12.09 4.71
N GLY A 188 13.94 12.72 3.55
CA GLY A 188 13.21 12.41 2.32
C GLY A 188 11.86 13.12 2.16
N ALA A 189 11.61 14.18 2.95
CA ALA A 189 10.49 15.10 2.73
C ALA A 189 10.70 15.87 1.41
N MET A 190 9.62 16.08 0.66
CA MET A 190 9.61 16.79 -0.61
C MET A 190 8.56 17.90 -0.56
N GLY A 191 8.98 19.10 -0.15
CA GLY A 191 8.12 20.28 -0.09
C GLY A 191 7.15 20.32 1.10
N TYR A 192 7.39 19.57 2.16
CA TYR A 192 6.63 19.57 3.42
C TYR A 192 7.59 19.36 4.61
N GLU A 193 7.11 19.63 5.82
CA GLU A 193 7.90 19.54 7.05
C GLU A 193 7.64 18.22 7.78
N VAL A 194 8.71 17.64 8.37
CA VAL A 194 8.62 16.45 9.24
C VAL A 194 9.08 16.85 10.65
N LEU A 195 8.24 16.57 11.63
CA LEU A 195 8.48 16.91 13.03
C LEU A 195 8.31 15.69 13.93
N GLN A 196 9.02 15.70 15.07
CA GLN A 196 8.63 14.88 16.21
C GLN A 196 7.30 15.41 16.78
N PRO A 197 6.36 14.52 17.18
CA PRO A 197 5.06 14.95 17.74
C PRO A 197 5.16 15.93 18.90
N GLU A 198 6.22 15.81 19.71
CA GLU A 198 6.47 16.62 20.88
C GLU A 198 6.94 18.06 20.52
N ALA A 199 7.54 18.23 19.34
CA ALA A 199 7.99 19.54 18.84
C ALA A 199 6.83 20.38 18.26
N ASP A 200 5.68 19.77 18.02
CA ASP A 200 4.52 20.42 17.45
C ASP A 200 3.56 20.93 18.53
N SER A 201 3.41 22.23 18.62
CA SER A 201 2.49 22.90 19.56
C SER A 201 1.10 23.18 18.98
N ARG A 202 0.88 22.98 17.67
CA ARG A 202 -0.38 23.30 16.97
C ARG A 202 -1.57 22.49 17.50
N ARG A 203 -2.75 23.16 17.63
CA ARG A 203 -3.99 22.61 18.22
C ARG A 203 -5.25 22.99 17.44
N ASP A 204 -5.12 23.29 16.16
CA ASP A 204 -6.20 23.75 15.28
C ASP A 204 -6.18 23.09 13.90
N TYR A 205 -5.78 21.81 13.85
CA TYR A 205 -5.79 21.05 12.61
C TYR A 205 -7.22 20.79 12.13
N ARG A 206 -7.51 21.13 10.88
CA ARG A 206 -8.84 20.88 10.28
C ARG A 206 -8.98 19.41 9.85
N ALA A 207 -7.88 18.80 9.40
CA ALA A 207 -7.84 17.40 9.02
C ALA A 207 -6.51 16.75 9.42
N ILE A 208 -6.60 15.66 10.17
CA ILE A 208 -5.47 14.83 10.59
C ILE A 208 -5.61 13.47 9.90
N TYR A 209 -4.64 13.09 9.07
CA TYR A 209 -4.62 11.80 8.39
C TYR A 209 -3.66 10.87 9.12
N ASP A 210 -4.19 9.77 9.67
CA ASP A 210 -3.35 8.79 10.35
C ASP A 210 -3.06 7.58 9.48
N VAL A 211 -1.78 7.27 9.38
CA VAL A 211 -1.22 6.09 8.71
C VAL A 211 -0.18 5.38 9.58
N SER A 212 -0.19 5.65 10.88
CA SER A 212 0.75 5.06 11.84
C SER A 212 0.44 3.60 12.18
N GLY A 213 -0.85 3.21 12.12
CA GLY A 213 -1.34 1.92 12.60
C GLY A 213 -1.39 1.81 14.13
N ASP A 214 -1.18 2.90 14.88
CA ASP A 214 -1.29 2.90 16.34
C ASP A 214 -2.76 3.01 16.76
N ALA A 215 -3.29 1.96 17.38
CA ALA A 215 -4.68 1.92 17.83
C ALA A 215 -5.03 2.96 18.94
N ARG A 216 -4.02 3.60 19.54
CA ARG A 216 -4.19 4.64 20.57
C ARG A 216 -4.08 6.05 20.03
N ILE A 217 -3.91 6.22 18.74
CA ILE A 217 -3.62 7.51 18.12
C ILE A 217 -4.72 8.55 18.32
N LEU A 218 -5.97 8.14 18.45
CA LEU A 218 -7.11 9.03 18.55
C LEU A 218 -7.03 9.96 19.78
N ASP A 219 -6.55 9.47 20.93
CA ASP A 219 -6.38 10.30 22.13
C ASP A 219 -5.25 11.33 21.98
N THR A 220 -4.35 11.13 21.03
CA THR A 220 -3.31 12.11 20.66
C THR A 220 -3.81 13.08 19.59
N ALA A 221 -4.57 12.60 18.60
CA ALA A 221 -5.00 13.38 17.44
C ALA A 221 -6.20 14.29 17.77
N ILE A 222 -7.23 13.77 18.44
CA ILE A 222 -8.48 14.50 18.71
C ILE A 222 -8.26 15.84 19.46
N PRO A 223 -7.43 15.92 20.53
CA PRO A 223 -7.18 17.19 21.21
C PRO A 223 -6.49 18.25 20.34
N ARG A 224 -5.90 17.85 19.22
CA ARG A 224 -5.22 18.73 18.27
C ARG A 224 -6.11 19.24 17.13
N LEU A 225 -7.33 18.73 17.01
CA LEU A 225 -8.28 19.20 16.01
C LEU A 225 -8.75 20.63 16.28
N ALA A 226 -8.99 21.38 15.22
CA ALA A 226 -9.91 22.51 15.26
C ALA A 226 -11.33 22.02 15.60
N LYS A 227 -12.22 22.94 16.03
CA LYS A 227 -13.63 22.57 16.21
C LYS A 227 -14.25 22.15 14.88
N GLY A 228 -14.95 21.01 14.87
CA GLY A 228 -15.50 20.41 13.65
C GLY A 228 -14.46 19.71 12.75
N GLY A 229 -13.21 19.59 13.23
CA GLY A 229 -12.15 18.92 12.48
C GLY A 229 -12.33 17.42 12.34
N GLU A 230 -11.59 16.83 11.40
CA GLU A 230 -11.70 15.42 11.01
C GLU A 230 -10.41 14.66 11.27
N VAL A 231 -10.50 13.44 11.84
CA VAL A 231 -9.44 12.43 11.80
C VAL A 231 -9.78 11.42 10.71
N VAL A 232 -8.87 11.25 9.75
CA VAL A 232 -8.97 10.28 8.67
C VAL A 232 -8.05 9.09 8.98
N LEU A 233 -8.65 7.95 9.23
CA LEU A 233 -7.95 6.69 9.48
C LEU A 233 -7.68 6.02 8.14
N ALA A 234 -6.48 6.17 7.62
CA ALA A 234 -6.04 5.61 6.33
C ALA A 234 -4.98 4.50 6.49
N GLY A 235 -4.55 4.24 7.73
CA GLY A 235 -3.76 3.07 8.09
C GLY A 235 -4.61 1.83 8.31
N PHE A 236 -3.95 0.70 8.59
CA PHE A 236 -4.61 -0.53 9.01
C PHE A 236 -4.27 -0.83 10.47
N TYR A 237 -5.28 -1.17 11.28
CA TYR A 237 -5.16 -1.33 12.72
C TYR A 237 -5.48 -2.76 13.11
N ALA A 238 -4.57 -3.39 13.85
CA ALA A 238 -4.73 -4.77 14.32
C ALA A 238 -5.62 -4.88 15.57
N GLU A 239 -5.80 -3.76 16.29
CA GLU A 239 -6.53 -3.70 17.56
C GLU A 239 -7.71 -2.74 17.44
N PRO A 240 -8.77 -2.91 18.26
CA PRO A 240 -9.90 -1.98 18.30
C PRO A 240 -9.44 -0.57 18.67
N LEU A 241 -9.87 0.41 17.88
CA LEU A 241 -9.65 1.83 18.17
C LEU A 241 -10.53 2.27 19.35
N ARG A 242 -9.96 3.05 20.26
CA ARG A 242 -10.64 3.63 21.42
C ARG A 242 -10.22 5.09 21.56
N PHE A 243 -11.07 5.90 22.16
CA PHE A 243 -10.76 7.30 22.45
C PHE A 243 -11.62 7.82 23.61
N ASP A 244 -11.13 8.84 24.28
CA ASP A 244 -11.86 9.56 25.31
C ASP A 244 -12.92 10.45 24.69
N PHE A 245 -14.18 10.24 25.08
CA PHE A 245 -15.33 10.94 24.51
C PHE A 245 -15.32 12.45 24.75
N ALA A 246 -14.93 12.91 25.95
CA ALA A 246 -15.04 14.32 26.31
C ALA A 246 -14.22 15.26 25.40
N PRO A 247 -12.92 14.97 25.07
CA PRO A 247 -12.20 15.77 24.08
C PRO A 247 -12.84 15.76 22.70
N ALA A 248 -13.36 14.60 22.26
CA ALA A 248 -14.03 14.47 20.97
C ALA A 248 -15.32 15.30 20.91
N PHE A 249 -16.13 15.26 21.98
CA PHE A 249 -17.33 16.08 22.12
C PHE A 249 -17.03 17.59 22.09
N MET A 250 -16.02 18.04 22.83
CA MET A 250 -15.62 19.45 22.88
C MET A 250 -15.12 19.97 21.54
N ARG A 251 -14.54 19.11 20.72
CA ARG A 251 -14.05 19.43 19.36
C ARG A 251 -15.12 19.22 18.27
N GLU A 252 -16.27 18.64 18.61
CA GLU A 252 -17.22 18.15 17.59
C GLU A 252 -16.49 17.31 16.53
N ALA A 253 -15.58 16.43 17.01
CA ALA A 253 -14.66 15.70 16.17
C ALA A 253 -15.38 14.75 15.21
N GLN A 254 -14.94 14.73 13.96
CA GLN A 254 -15.36 13.75 12.97
C GLN A 254 -14.30 12.67 12.83
N ILE A 255 -14.71 11.41 12.68
CA ILE A 255 -13.80 10.29 12.42
C ILE A 255 -14.27 9.59 11.17
N ARG A 256 -13.38 9.45 10.20
CA ARG A 256 -13.63 8.78 8.93
C ARG A 256 -12.60 7.68 8.70
N THR A 257 -13.02 6.56 8.14
CA THR A 257 -12.11 5.54 7.61
C THR A 257 -11.94 5.74 6.10
N ALA A 258 -10.72 5.57 5.61
CA ALA A 258 -10.43 5.46 4.19
C ALA A 258 -9.76 4.10 3.95
N ALA A 259 -10.37 3.27 3.13
CA ALA A 259 -9.93 1.90 2.93
C ALA A 259 -9.70 1.60 1.46
N GLU A 260 -8.61 0.89 1.16
CA GLU A 260 -8.29 0.41 -0.17
C GLU A 260 -8.21 1.53 -1.22
N TRP A 261 -8.60 1.24 -2.44
CA TRP A 261 -8.71 2.17 -3.56
C TRP A 261 -9.70 1.63 -4.59
N GLN A 262 -10.19 2.50 -5.45
CA GLN A 262 -11.05 2.16 -6.59
C GLN A 262 -10.28 2.27 -7.90
N ARG A 263 -10.80 1.65 -8.97
CA ARG A 263 -10.16 1.71 -10.30
C ARG A 263 -9.86 3.15 -10.75
N ALA A 264 -10.75 4.10 -10.46
CA ALA A 264 -10.55 5.51 -10.78
C ALA A 264 -9.34 6.13 -10.06
N ASP A 265 -9.10 5.74 -8.79
CA ASP A 265 -7.95 6.22 -8.02
C ASP A 265 -6.64 5.70 -8.63
N MET A 266 -6.60 4.42 -9.00
CA MET A 266 -5.44 3.83 -9.67
C MET A 266 -5.12 4.52 -10.99
N LEU A 267 -6.13 4.78 -11.82
CA LEU A 267 -5.94 5.49 -13.09
C LEU A 267 -5.43 6.92 -12.89
N ALA A 268 -5.92 7.62 -11.85
CA ALA A 268 -5.48 8.97 -11.52
C ALA A 268 -4.00 8.98 -11.07
N VAL A 269 -3.61 8.10 -10.13
CA VAL A 269 -2.22 8.08 -9.66
C VAL A 269 -1.24 7.56 -10.71
N LYS A 270 -1.65 6.61 -11.55
CA LYS A 270 -0.88 6.16 -12.71
C LYS A 270 -0.54 7.36 -13.59
N GLN A 271 -1.53 8.16 -13.98
CA GLN A 271 -1.32 9.36 -14.80
C GLN A 271 -0.39 10.38 -14.11
N LEU A 272 -0.53 10.56 -12.79
CA LEU A 272 0.32 11.47 -12.02
C LEU A 272 1.77 10.98 -11.97
N ALA A 273 1.99 9.68 -11.78
CA ALA A 273 3.32 9.08 -11.76
C ALA A 273 3.99 9.11 -13.15
N GLU A 274 3.30 8.68 -14.19
CA GLU A 274 3.79 8.65 -15.57
C GLU A 274 4.10 10.06 -16.12
N SER A 275 3.35 11.08 -15.70
CA SER A 275 3.63 12.47 -16.06
C SER A 275 4.69 13.16 -15.20
N GLY A 276 5.26 12.47 -14.21
CA GLY A 276 6.25 13.03 -13.26
C GLY A 276 5.66 14.01 -12.25
N ARG A 277 4.34 14.21 -12.22
CA ARG A 277 3.67 15.08 -11.24
C ARG A 277 3.66 14.49 -9.83
N LEU A 278 3.64 13.17 -9.70
CA LEU A 278 3.84 12.46 -8.44
C LEU A 278 5.20 11.78 -8.47
N SER A 279 6.16 12.29 -7.70
CA SER A 279 7.46 11.65 -7.54
C SER A 279 7.35 10.40 -6.67
N LEU A 280 7.86 9.27 -7.17
CA LEU A 280 8.01 8.01 -6.44
C LEU A 280 9.45 7.80 -5.93
N GLU A 281 10.33 8.75 -6.19
CA GLU A 281 11.76 8.69 -5.85
C GLU A 281 12.00 8.55 -4.35
N GLY A 282 12.98 7.70 -3.97
CA GLY A 282 13.41 7.48 -2.59
C GLY A 282 12.39 6.75 -1.71
N LEU A 283 11.32 6.17 -2.29
CA LEU A 283 10.36 5.36 -1.55
C LEU A 283 10.76 3.88 -1.48
N ILE A 284 11.41 3.36 -2.52
CA ILE A 284 12.03 2.03 -2.51
C ILE A 284 13.43 2.19 -1.92
N THR A 285 13.69 1.51 -0.83
CA THR A 285 14.97 1.61 -0.08
C THR A 285 15.74 0.30 -0.05
N HIS A 286 15.07 -0.82 -0.31
CA HIS A 286 15.66 -2.15 -0.22
C HIS A 286 15.23 -3.00 -1.41
N HIS A 287 16.15 -3.82 -1.87
CA HIS A 287 15.95 -4.76 -2.97
C HIS A 287 16.52 -6.12 -2.57
N GLU A 288 15.85 -7.17 -2.98
CA GLU A 288 16.36 -8.53 -2.82
C GLU A 288 15.87 -9.42 -3.98
N ARG A 289 16.59 -10.47 -4.28
CA ARG A 289 16.15 -11.50 -5.22
C ARG A 289 15.04 -12.32 -4.57
N ALA A 290 14.04 -12.71 -5.34
CA ALA A 290 12.91 -13.47 -4.82
C ALA A 290 13.29 -14.79 -4.15
N GLU A 291 14.38 -15.42 -4.60
CA GLU A 291 14.97 -16.62 -3.97
C GLU A 291 15.30 -16.41 -2.49
N HIS A 292 15.61 -15.18 -2.08
CA HIS A 292 15.93 -14.80 -0.71
C HIS A 292 14.77 -14.15 0.04
N ALA A 293 13.53 -14.33 -0.43
CA ALA A 293 12.34 -13.67 0.12
C ALA A 293 12.20 -13.84 1.64
N THR A 294 12.57 -15.00 2.21
CA THR A 294 12.48 -15.21 3.67
C THR A 294 13.29 -14.17 4.45
N GLY A 295 14.50 -13.85 3.99
CA GLY A 295 15.32 -12.79 4.56
C GLY A 295 14.75 -11.41 4.31
N ALA A 296 14.30 -11.15 3.07
CA ALA A 296 13.71 -9.88 2.65
C ALA A 296 12.47 -9.51 3.49
N TYR A 297 11.57 -10.45 3.72
CA TYR A 297 10.38 -10.24 4.57
C TYR A 297 10.77 -9.91 6.01
N ARG A 298 11.75 -10.62 6.56
CA ARG A 298 12.26 -10.32 7.91
C ARG A 298 12.83 -8.91 7.98
N THR A 299 13.71 -8.53 7.04
CA THR A 299 14.27 -7.17 6.96
C THR A 299 13.16 -6.13 6.81
N ALA A 300 12.21 -6.32 5.90
CA ALA A 300 11.10 -5.39 5.69
C ALA A 300 10.26 -5.16 6.95
N PHE A 301 10.17 -6.14 7.85
CA PHE A 301 9.34 -6.06 9.05
C PHE A 301 10.09 -5.62 10.31
N THR A 302 11.42 -5.69 10.33
CA THR A 302 12.22 -5.40 11.52
C THR A 302 13.17 -4.23 11.37
N ASP A 303 13.58 -3.88 10.15
CA ASP A 303 14.44 -2.73 9.90
C ASP A 303 13.61 -1.46 9.76
N SER A 304 13.77 -0.53 10.70
CA SER A 304 13.07 0.77 10.69
C SER A 304 13.47 1.66 9.50
N ALA A 305 14.66 1.46 8.93
CA ALA A 305 15.12 2.16 7.72
C ALA A 305 14.47 1.63 6.43
N CYS A 306 13.89 0.43 6.46
CA CYS A 306 13.18 -0.13 5.32
C CYS A 306 11.82 0.57 5.14
N LEU A 307 11.70 1.43 4.12
CA LEU A 307 10.44 2.01 3.70
C LEU A 307 9.67 1.04 2.81
N LYS A 308 10.29 0.61 1.71
CA LYS A 308 9.78 -0.40 0.80
C LYS A 308 10.89 -1.36 0.42
N MET A 309 10.62 -2.64 0.58
CA MET A 309 11.40 -3.75 0.02
C MET A 309 10.77 -4.20 -1.29
N VAL A 310 11.59 -4.39 -2.32
CA VAL A 310 11.17 -4.94 -3.61
C VAL A 310 11.87 -6.30 -3.82
N LEU A 311 11.10 -7.29 -4.24
CA LEU A 311 11.59 -8.59 -4.70
C LEU A 311 11.73 -8.58 -6.22
N ASP A 312 12.91 -9.01 -6.71
CA ASP A 312 13.20 -9.23 -8.13
C ASP A 312 12.92 -10.70 -8.48
N TRP A 313 11.97 -10.95 -9.38
CA TRP A 313 11.53 -12.26 -9.80
C TRP A 313 12.13 -12.73 -11.12
N ARG A 314 12.88 -11.89 -11.82
CA ARG A 314 13.36 -12.16 -13.19
C ARG A 314 14.24 -13.41 -13.31
N SER A 315 14.87 -13.82 -12.22
CA SER A 315 15.65 -15.08 -12.18
C SER A 315 14.79 -16.33 -11.92
N CYS A 316 13.52 -16.16 -11.58
CA CYS A 316 12.60 -17.24 -11.22
C CYS A 316 11.54 -17.52 -12.31
N GLN A 317 11.61 -16.85 -13.47
CA GLN A 317 10.66 -16.96 -14.59
C GLN A 317 10.92 -18.20 -15.44
#